data_cedef6ce48d1b7f7959241cc896f5188
#
_entry.id   cedef6ce48d1b7f7959241cc896f5188
#
_cell.length_a   1.000
_cell.length_b   1.000
_cell.length_c   1.000
_cell.angle_alpha   90.00
_cell.angle_beta   90.00
_cell.angle_gamma   90.00
#
_symmetry.space_group_name_H-M   'P 1'
#
loop_
_entity.id
_entity.type
_entity.pdbx_description
1 polymer ?
#
loop_
_entity_poly.entity_id
_entity_poly.type
_entity_poly.pdbx_seq_one_letter_code
_entity_poly.pdbx_strand_id
1 'polypeptide(L)'
;MKKWCVLKKRKGAALVWVLLVFTVLMILMSSVMYIVRQNIFETTKQKERIQTYYIALAGVDLTYAALMNPDYNPKKIEAAVIKLKRDNKPIIDTIIIDIKGVEKGTATVTIDRIKENEINWIKVTSVGQLKGNSTKVPSTMRINEDNNNQIVREKIAK
;
A
#
# COMPACT_ATOMS: atom_id res chain seq x y z
N MET A 1 -70.36 18.08 -29.61
CA MET A 1 -69.81 17.31 -28.42
C MET A 1 -68.64 16.41 -28.71
N LYS A 2 -67.85 16.57 -29.79
CA LYS A 2 -66.62 15.69 -30.08
C LYS A 2 -65.26 16.23 -29.62
N LYS A 3 -65.18 17.50 -29.25
CA LYS A 3 -63.87 18.11 -28.88
C LYS A 3 -63.37 17.75 -27.48
N TRP A 4 -64.20 17.33 -26.57
CA TRP A 4 -63.84 17.04 -25.18
C TRP A 4 -63.15 15.66 -24.98
N CYS A 5 -63.46 14.68 -25.80
CA CYS A 5 -62.87 13.34 -25.72
C CYS A 5 -61.42 13.32 -26.20
N VAL A 6 -61.06 14.20 -27.15
CA VAL A 6 -59.67 14.28 -27.68
C VAL A 6 -58.69 14.89 -26.66
N LEU A 7 -59.16 15.87 -25.88
CA LEU A 7 -58.35 16.49 -24.82
C LEU A 7 -58.06 15.55 -23.64
N LYS A 8 -58.99 14.65 -23.30
CA LYS A 8 -58.81 13.66 -22.22
C LYS A 8 -57.78 12.60 -22.61
N LYS A 9 -57.76 12.16 -23.87
CA LYS A 9 -56.73 11.22 -24.40
C LYS A 9 -55.30 11.83 -24.42
N ARG A 10 -55.18 13.14 -24.73
CA ARG A 10 -53.85 13.82 -24.74
C ARG A 10 -53.25 13.98 -23.35
N LYS A 11 -54.08 14.20 -22.31
CA LYS A 11 -53.61 14.33 -20.92
C LYS A 11 -53.05 13.00 -20.40
N GLY A 12 -53.65 11.86 -20.76
CA GLY A 12 -53.11 10.54 -20.38
C GLY A 12 -51.78 10.19 -21.06
N ALA A 13 -51.61 10.54 -22.34
CA ALA A 13 -50.37 10.31 -23.07
C ALA A 13 -49.21 11.14 -22.49
N ALA A 14 -49.45 12.40 -22.09
CA ALA A 14 -48.42 13.24 -21.48
C ALA A 14 -47.91 12.67 -20.14
N LEU A 15 -48.80 12.08 -19.32
CA LEU A 15 -48.42 11.47 -18.06
C LEU A 15 -47.51 10.26 -18.27
N VAL A 16 -47.79 9.42 -19.27
CA VAL A 16 -46.95 8.25 -19.62
C VAL A 16 -45.56 8.70 -20.08
N TRP A 17 -45.48 9.76 -20.89
CA TRP A 17 -44.22 10.33 -21.33
C TRP A 17 -43.36 10.88 -20.16
N VAL A 18 -43.96 11.58 -19.22
CA VAL A 18 -43.27 12.08 -18.03
C VAL A 18 -42.74 10.92 -17.19
N LEU A 19 -43.52 9.87 -17.00
CA LEU A 19 -43.16 8.70 -16.24
C LEU A 19 -41.98 7.94 -16.90
N LEU A 20 -41.99 7.84 -18.24
CA LEU A 20 -40.92 7.23 -19.01
C LEU A 20 -39.63 8.03 -18.89
N VAL A 21 -39.66 9.36 -19.04
CA VAL A 21 -38.48 10.22 -18.86
C VAL A 21 -37.94 10.11 -17.44
N PHE A 22 -38.81 10.09 -16.45
CA PHE A 22 -38.43 9.94 -15.06
C PHE A 22 -37.72 8.61 -14.77
N THR A 23 -38.21 7.49 -15.32
CA THR A 23 -37.58 6.18 -15.17
C THR A 23 -36.20 6.17 -15.81
N VAL A 24 -36.02 6.76 -17.00
CA VAL A 24 -34.70 6.86 -17.66
C VAL A 24 -33.73 7.69 -16.81
N LEU A 25 -34.16 8.82 -16.27
CA LEU A 25 -33.34 9.65 -15.38
C LEU A 25 -32.91 8.90 -14.12
N MET A 26 -33.81 8.10 -13.51
CA MET A 26 -33.46 7.29 -12.34
C MET A 26 -32.41 6.23 -12.66
N ILE A 27 -32.48 5.59 -13.82
CA ILE A 27 -31.49 4.62 -14.27
C ILE A 27 -30.13 5.30 -14.47
N LEU A 28 -30.08 6.47 -15.11
CA LEU A 28 -28.86 7.24 -15.33
C LEU A 28 -28.21 7.66 -14.00
N MET A 29 -29.00 8.20 -13.06
CA MET A 29 -28.52 8.57 -11.72
C MET A 29 -27.93 7.37 -10.97
N SER A 30 -28.59 6.20 -11.04
CA SER A 30 -28.09 4.98 -10.41
C SER A 30 -26.76 4.54 -11.00
N SER A 31 -26.59 4.65 -12.31
CA SER A 31 -25.33 4.30 -12.99
C SER A 31 -24.18 5.21 -12.59
N VAL A 32 -24.41 6.52 -12.52
CA VAL A 32 -23.40 7.50 -12.07
C VAL A 32 -23.00 7.22 -10.62
N MET A 33 -23.98 6.96 -9.74
CA MET A 33 -23.72 6.66 -8.33
C MET A 33 -22.88 5.40 -8.15
N TYR A 34 -23.09 4.38 -8.97
CA TYR A 34 -22.27 3.17 -8.98
C TYR A 34 -20.80 3.46 -9.33
N ILE A 35 -20.57 4.22 -10.39
CA ILE A 35 -19.20 4.60 -10.83
C ILE A 35 -18.49 5.41 -9.73
N VAL A 36 -19.18 6.38 -9.14
CA VAL A 36 -18.61 7.21 -8.05
C VAL A 36 -18.20 6.35 -6.85
N ARG A 37 -19.05 5.42 -6.43
CA ARG A 37 -18.73 4.51 -5.31
C ARG A 37 -17.51 3.64 -5.62
N GLN A 38 -17.41 3.13 -6.84
CA GLN A 38 -16.28 2.31 -7.25
C GLN A 38 -14.97 3.12 -7.25
N ASN A 39 -14.99 4.34 -7.77
CA ASN A 39 -13.82 5.23 -7.78
C ASN A 39 -13.36 5.59 -6.34
N ILE A 40 -14.31 5.87 -5.44
CA ILE A 40 -13.99 6.15 -4.03
C ILE A 40 -13.32 4.92 -3.39
N PHE A 41 -13.85 3.73 -3.62
CA PHE A 41 -13.31 2.49 -3.07
C PHE A 41 -11.89 2.21 -3.57
N GLU A 42 -11.64 2.35 -4.87
CA GLU A 42 -10.30 2.18 -5.45
C GLU A 42 -9.31 3.22 -4.94
N THR A 43 -9.73 4.49 -4.86
CA THR A 43 -8.88 5.57 -4.32
C THR A 43 -8.51 5.30 -2.87
N THR A 44 -9.45 4.82 -2.06
CA THR A 44 -9.18 4.45 -0.66
C THR A 44 -8.17 3.30 -0.58
N LYS A 45 -8.35 2.26 -1.37
CA LYS A 45 -7.38 1.14 -1.43
C LYS A 45 -5.99 1.58 -1.90
N GLN A 46 -5.91 2.47 -2.88
CA GLN A 46 -4.63 3.02 -3.32
C GLN A 46 -3.95 3.81 -2.20
N LYS A 47 -4.70 4.66 -1.49
CA LYS A 47 -4.19 5.40 -0.33
C LYS A 47 -3.63 4.47 0.74
N GLU A 48 -4.37 3.42 1.10
CA GLU A 48 -3.92 2.41 2.06
C GLU A 48 -2.64 1.69 1.60
N ARG A 49 -2.54 1.31 0.33
CA ARG A 49 -1.32 0.70 -0.22
C ARG A 49 -0.12 1.64 -0.15
N ILE A 50 -0.30 2.91 -0.49
CA ILE A 50 0.75 3.92 -0.43
C ILE A 50 1.21 4.12 1.02
N GLN A 51 0.30 4.25 1.96
CA GLN A 51 0.63 4.37 3.39
C GLN A 51 1.38 3.14 3.89
N THR A 52 0.90 1.93 3.56
CA THR A 52 1.56 0.67 3.91
C THR A 52 2.97 0.58 3.32
N TYR A 53 3.14 1.06 2.09
CA TYR A 53 4.46 1.13 1.45
C TYR A 53 5.43 2.06 2.19
N TYR A 54 4.96 3.26 2.59
CA TYR A 54 5.81 4.18 3.36
C TYR A 54 6.18 3.61 4.74
N ILE A 55 5.31 2.83 5.37
CA ILE A 55 5.63 2.11 6.60
C ILE A 55 6.74 1.08 6.35
N ALA A 56 6.64 0.30 5.27
CA ALA A 56 7.69 -0.64 4.90
C ALA A 56 9.02 0.06 4.60
N LEU A 57 8.99 1.15 3.85
CA LEU A 57 10.16 1.94 3.51
C LEU A 57 10.82 2.52 4.77
N ALA A 58 10.04 3.11 5.67
CA ALA A 58 10.53 3.60 6.95
C ALA A 58 11.19 2.50 7.78
N GLY A 59 10.62 1.28 7.78
CA GLY A 59 11.22 0.12 8.45
C GLY A 59 12.60 -0.24 7.89
N VAL A 60 12.77 -0.22 6.57
CA VAL A 60 14.07 -0.44 5.92
C VAL A 60 15.06 0.67 6.30
N ASP A 61 14.65 1.95 6.19
CA ASP A 61 15.51 3.10 6.44
C ASP A 61 15.93 3.18 7.91
N LEU A 62 15.03 2.91 8.85
CA LEU A 62 15.36 2.84 10.29
C LEU A 62 16.32 1.70 10.59
N THR A 63 16.14 0.54 9.96
CA THR A 63 17.06 -0.59 10.13
C THR A 63 18.43 -0.26 9.56
N TYR A 64 18.49 0.35 8.38
CA TYR A 64 19.74 0.81 7.79
C TYR A 64 20.44 1.83 8.70
N ALA A 65 19.72 2.85 9.19
CA ALA A 65 20.27 3.83 10.11
C ALA A 65 20.79 3.19 11.41
N ALA A 66 20.07 2.20 11.96
CA ALA A 66 20.51 1.47 13.14
C ALA A 66 21.75 0.61 12.89
N LEU A 67 21.91 0.05 11.69
CA LEU A 67 23.08 -0.73 11.30
C LEU A 67 24.31 0.16 11.09
N MET A 68 24.12 1.38 10.55
CA MET A 68 25.18 2.30 10.17
C MET A 68 25.52 3.34 11.24
N ASN A 69 24.76 3.45 12.32
CA ASN A 69 24.94 4.46 13.35
C ASN A 69 26.23 4.20 14.17
N PRO A 70 27.23 5.11 14.13
CA PRO A 70 28.48 4.95 14.85
C PRO A 70 28.31 5.05 16.39
N ASP A 71 27.32 5.80 16.88
CA ASP A 71 27.07 6.01 18.31
C ASP A 71 26.54 4.76 19.02
N TYR A 72 25.99 3.81 18.27
CA TYR A 72 25.52 2.53 18.78
C TYR A 72 26.53 1.40 18.53
N ASN A 73 27.76 1.51 19.05
CA ASN A 73 28.79 0.50 18.88
C ASN A 73 29.18 0.29 17.38
N PRO A 74 30.35 0.76 16.92
CA PRO A 74 30.70 0.82 15.49
C PRO A 74 30.67 -0.54 14.75
N LYS A 75 30.29 -1.61 15.46
CA LYS A 75 30.28 -2.98 14.96
C LYS A 75 28.90 -3.61 14.85
N LYS A 76 27.78 -2.82 14.87
CA LYS A 76 26.45 -3.46 14.76
C LYS A 76 26.25 -4.22 13.46
N ILE A 77 26.71 -3.66 12.33
CA ILE A 77 26.63 -4.36 11.06
C ILE A 77 27.52 -5.60 11.06
N GLU A 78 28.75 -5.49 11.58
CA GLU A 78 29.66 -6.62 11.73
C GLU A 78 29.10 -7.68 12.67
N ALA A 79 28.51 -7.26 13.81
CA ALA A 79 27.86 -8.17 14.75
C ALA A 79 26.64 -8.87 14.13
N ALA A 80 25.83 -8.16 13.33
CA ALA A 80 24.73 -8.75 12.59
C ALA A 80 25.22 -9.77 11.56
N VAL A 81 26.27 -9.43 10.80
CA VAL A 81 26.91 -10.33 9.83
C VAL A 81 27.49 -11.57 10.52
N ILE A 82 28.19 -11.40 11.65
CA ILE A 82 28.74 -12.52 12.42
C ILE A 82 27.61 -13.43 12.92
N LYS A 83 26.52 -12.85 13.42
CA LYS A 83 25.35 -13.61 13.88
C LYS A 83 24.70 -14.37 12.73
N LEU A 84 24.50 -13.73 11.57
CA LEU A 84 23.95 -14.37 10.37
C LEU A 84 24.87 -15.49 9.86
N LYS A 85 26.20 -15.29 9.91
CA LYS A 85 27.18 -16.32 9.53
C LYS A 85 27.16 -17.51 10.47
N ARG A 86 27.07 -17.27 11.79
CA ARG A 86 27.09 -18.31 12.81
C ARG A 86 25.82 -19.13 12.84
N ASP A 87 24.69 -18.46 12.87
CA ASP A 87 23.39 -19.08 13.13
C ASP A 87 22.72 -19.55 11.83
N ASN A 88 23.17 -19.07 10.68
CA ASN A 88 22.61 -19.32 9.33
C ASN A 88 21.08 -19.13 9.28
N LYS A 89 20.58 -18.18 10.07
CA LYS A 89 19.15 -17.89 10.20
C LYS A 89 18.92 -16.38 10.05
N PRO A 90 17.83 -15.96 9.40
CA PRO A 90 17.47 -14.55 9.30
C PRO A 90 17.19 -13.95 10.68
N ILE A 91 17.55 -12.70 10.86
CA ILE A 91 17.20 -11.91 12.05
C ILE A 91 15.87 -11.24 11.76
N ILE A 92 14.86 -11.51 12.59
CA ILE A 92 13.52 -10.92 12.45
C ILE A 92 13.27 -9.97 13.62
N ASP A 93 12.86 -8.75 13.32
CA ASP A 93 12.48 -7.74 14.30
C ASP A 93 11.20 -7.03 13.84
N THR A 94 10.42 -6.52 14.80
CA THR A 94 9.18 -5.80 14.50
C THR A 94 9.24 -4.39 15.07
N ILE A 95 9.14 -3.41 14.19
CA ILE A 95 9.20 -1.99 14.52
C ILE A 95 7.79 -1.41 14.44
N ILE A 96 7.36 -0.75 15.52
CA ILE A 96 6.11 -0.01 15.54
C ILE A 96 6.38 1.39 15.02
N ILE A 97 5.70 1.76 13.94
CA ILE A 97 5.85 3.08 13.31
C ILE A 97 4.61 3.89 13.62
N ASP A 98 4.80 4.96 14.40
CA ASP A 98 3.77 5.93 14.76
C ASP A 98 4.13 7.27 14.12
N ILE A 99 3.49 7.57 13.00
CA ILE A 99 3.69 8.84 12.28
C ILE A 99 2.53 9.74 12.61
N LYS A 100 2.81 10.94 13.16
CA LYS A 100 1.77 11.95 13.45
C LYS A 100 0.93 12.22 12.20
N GLY A 101 -0.39 12.04 12.30
CA GLY A 101 -1.34 12.28 11.22
C GLY A 101 -1.54 11.11 10.24
N VAL A 102 -0.89 9.98 10.47
CA VAL A 102 -1.08 8.72 9.73
C VAL A 102 -1.54 7.64 10.71
N GLU A 103 -2.34 6.69 10.25
CA GLU A 103 -2.72 5.55 11.06
C GLU A 103 -1.47 4.76 11.50
N LYS A 104 -1.47 4.31 12.77
CA LYS A 104 -0.39 3.50 13.32
C LYS A 104 -0.19 2.25 12.47
N GLY A 105 1.06 1.93 12.18
CA GLY A 105 1.42 0.74 11.43
C GLY A 105 2.57 -0.01 12.07
N THR A 106 2.78 -1.22 11.61
CA THR A 106 3.90 -2.07 12.00
C THR A 106 4.74 -2.41 10.78
N ALA A 107 6.05 -2.35 10.93
CA ALA A 107 7.01 -2.85 9.96
C ALA A 107 7.71 -4.08 10.54
N THR A 108 7.51 -5.23 9.93
CA THR A 108 8.27 -6.44 10.27
C THR A 108 9.49 -6.49 9.41
N VAL A 109 10.67 -6.36 10.02
CA VAL A 109 11.95 -6.33 9.33
C VAL A 109 12.63 -7.68 9.46
N THR A 110 13.13 -8.18 8.33
CA THR A 110 13.93 -9.40 8.24
C THR A 110 15.29 -9.03 7.65
N ILE A 111 16.36 -9.37 8.35
CA ILE A 111 17.73 -9.20 7.86
C ILE A 111 18.27 -10.58 7.53
N ASP A 112 18.71 -10.75 6.29
CA ASP A 112 19.23 -12.01 5.77
C ASP A 112 20.55 -11.76 5.03
N ARG A 113 21.32 -12.83 4.83
CA ARG A 113 22.56 -12.81 4.05
C ARG A 113 22.39 -13.61 2.79
N ILE A 114 22.60 -12.99 1.65
CA ILE A 114 22.50 -13.65 0.34
C ILE A 114 23.84 -13.50 -0.41
N LYS A 115 24.18 -14.51 -1.21
CA LYS A 115 25.33 -14.45 -2.12
C LYS A 115 24.81 -14.41 -3.55
N GLU A 116 25.18 -13.36 -4.27
CA GLU A 116 24.78 -13.16 -5.67
C GLU A 116 25.97 -12.66 -6.47
N ASN A 117 26.29 -13.34 -7.59
CA ASN A 117 27.43 -13.01 -8.45
C ASN A 117 28.77 -12.90 -7.67
N GLU A 118 29.02 -13.84 -6.79
CA GLU A 118 30.19 -13.90 -5.89
C GLU A 118 30.30 -12.79 -4.83
N ILE A 119 29.36 -11.83 -4.85
CA ILE A 119 29.29 -10.75 -3.88
C ILE A 119 28.35 -11.17 -2.75
N ASN A 120 28.78 -10.92 -1.51
CA ASN A 120 27.96 -11.13 -0.34
C ASN A 120 27.11 -9.88 -0.05
N TRP A 121 25.81 -10.05 0.04
CA TRP A 121 24.85 -8.98 0.32
C TRP A 121 24.14 -9.22 1.63
N ILE A 122 23.96 -8.16 2.40
CA ILE A 122 23.00 -8.12 3.50
C ILE A 122 21.68 -7.64 2.93
N LYS A 123 20.68 -8.50 2.92
CA LYS A 123 19.33 -8.20 2.44
C LYS A 123 18.45 -7.81 3.61
N VAL A 124 17.97 -6.57 3.62
CA VAL A 124 17.01 -6.05 4.58
C VAL A 124 15.65 -6.00 3.89
N THR A 125 14.71 -6.80 4.36
CA THR A 125 13.33 -6.82 3.85
C THR A 125 12.41 -6.34 4.96
N SER A 126 11.62 -5.31 4.68
CA SER A 126 10.60 -4.80 5.60
C SER A 126 9.23 -5.01 5.00
N VAL A 127 8.32 -5.58 5.77
CA VAL A 127 6.92 -5.76 5.40
C VAL A 127 6.08 -4.81 6.25
N GLY A 128 5.55 -3.76 5.61
CA GLY A 128 4.65 -2.81 6.25
C GLY A 128 3.22 -3.34 6.33
N GLN A 129 2.52 -2.99 7.41
CA GLN A 129 1.11 -3.26 7.60
C GLN A 129 0.47 -2.14 8.41
N LEU A 130 -0.66 -1.59 7.96
CA LEU A 130 -1.50 -0.66 8.73
C LEU A 130 -2.28 -1.41 9.81
N LYS A 131 -2.51 -0.74 10.94
CA LYS A 131 -3.33 -1.31 12.01
C LYS A 131 -4.77 -1.48 11.52
N GLY A 132 -5.30 -2.68 11.67
CA GLY A 132 -6.68 -3.00 11.23
C GLY A 132 -6.83 -3.34 9.75
N ASN A 133 -5.74 -3.31 8.96
CA ASN A 133 -5.76 -3.67 7.55
C ASN A 133 -4.97 -4.96 7.30
N SER A 134 -5.45 -5.78 6.36
CA SER A 134 -4.77 -7.01 5.94
C SER A 134 -3.72 -6.79 4.83
N THR A 135 -3.69 -5.60 4.23
CA THR A 135 -2.75 -5.27 3.14
C THR A 135 -1.33 -5.23 3.66
N LYS A 136 -0.45 -6.02 3.06
CA LYS A 136 0.98 -6.08 3.36
C LYS A 136 1.76 -5.67 2.12
N VAL A 137 2.73 -4.78 2.29
CA VAL A 137 3.60 -4.32 1.19
C VAL A 137 5.05 -4.50 1.62
N PRO A 138 5.86 -5.26 0.85
CA PRO A 138 7.27 -5.41 1.13
C PRO A 138 8.08 -4.24 0.54
N SER A 139 9.19 -3.91 1.19
CA SER A 139 10.26 -3.06 0.67
C SER A 139 11.59 -3.73 0.97
N THR A 140 12.52 -3.75 0.01
CA THR A 140 13.77 -4.47 0.14
C THR A 140 14.95 -3.56 -0.21
N MET A 141 16.00 -3.67 0.59
CA MET A 141 17.29 -3.03 0.38
C MET A 141 18.40 -4.08 0.48
N ARG A 142 19.41 -3.99 -0.37
CA ARG A 142 20.61 -4.81 -0.32
C ARG A 142 21.81 -3.92 -0.05
N ILE A 143 22.65 -4.32 0.87
CA ILE A 143 23.88 -3.62 1.27
C ILE A 143 25.03 -4.58 0.97
N ASN A 144 26.04 -4.11 0.25
CA ASN A 144 27.24 -4.92 0.01
C ASN A 144 28.00 -5.13 1.32
N GLU A 145 28.35 -6.38 1.68
CA GLU A 145 29.06 -6.73 2.91
C GLU A 145 30.48 -6.13 2.93
N ASP A 146 31.16 -6.09 1.77
CA ASP A 146 32.54 -5.63 1.65
C ASP A 146 32.62 -4.10 1.44
N ASN A 147 31.56 -3.49 0.90
CA ASN A 147 31.46 -2.05 0.67
C ASN A 147 30.10 -1.51 1.09
N ASN A 148 29.97 -1.12 2.34
CA ASN A 148 28.71 -0.65 2.95
C ASN A 148 28.12 0.59 2.28
N ASN A 149 28.88 1.31 1.45
CA ASN A 149 28.38 2.44 0.67
C ASN A 149 27.65 2.00 -0.60
N GLN A 150 27.79 0.74 -1.02
CA GLN A 150 27.09 0.19 -2.16
C GLN A 150 25.75 -0.37 -1.73
N ILE A 151 24.69 0.39 -2.01
CA ILE A 151 23.31 0.08 -1.64
C ILE A 151 22.46 -0.07 -2.89
N VAL A 152 21.67 -1.12 -2.95
CA VAL A 152 20.69 -1.37 -4.01
C VAL A 152 19.31 -1.46 -3.38
N ARG A 153 18.39 -0.58 -3.81
CA ARG A 153 16.97 -0.66 -3.44
C ARG A 153 16.21 -1.38 -4.54
N GLU A 154 15.50 -2.43 -4.18
CA GLU A 154 14.64 -3.15 -5.13
C GLU A 154 13.38 -2.32 -5.39
N LYS A 155 13.11 -2.06 -6.67
CA LYS A 155 11.83 -1.46 -7.07
C LYS A 155 10.73 -2.49 -6.83
N ILE A 156 9.61 -2.06 -6.26
CA ILE A 156 8.42 -2.90 -6.18
C ILE A 156 8.01 -3.26 -7.59
N ALA A 157 7.95 -4.57 -7.87
CA ALA A 157 7.30 -5.03 -9.10
C ALA A 157 5.84 -4.53 -9.08
N LYS A 158 5.45 -3.87 -10.18
CA LYS A 158 4.07 -3.36 -10.37
C LYS A 158 3.07 -4.50 -10.44
#